data_a48fa3bc7a84cbabbd01fe5670a3e524
#
_entry.id   a48fa3bc7a84cbabbd01fe5670a3e524
#
_cell.length_a   1.000
_cell.length_b   1.000
_cell.length_c   1.000
_cell.angle_alpha   90.00
_cell.angle_beta   90.00
_cell.angle_gamma   90.00
#
_symmetry.space_group_name_H-M   'P 1'
#
loop_
_entity.id
_entity.type
_entity.pdbx_description
1 polymer ?
#
loop_
_entity_poly.entity_id
_entity_poly.type
_entity_poly.pdbx_seq_one_letter_code
_entity_poly.pdbx_strand_id
1 'polypeptide(L)'
;MAALDWGSTDLHPKVLRGVLGSYPTGVAIVATRCPDGRKVGLTINSFASLSLDPPLVLWSLVNRSPNLAAFRDCDHFTISVLACGQEALARRFADPAVPDKFEGAELHEVPEGVPAIAGAVATLVCANDQQSPAGDHLLLFGRVLRVATAPAMAGTPLVFHAGRFTALT
;
A
#
# COMPACT_ATOMS: atom_id res chain seq x y z
N MET A 1 8.88 -36.08 -5.34
CA MET A 1 8.16 -34.79 -5.51
C MET A 1 6.67 -35.08 -5.45
N ALA A 2 5.94 -34.44 -4.53
CA ALA A 2 4.48 -34.53 -4.55
C ALA A 2 3.94 -33.84 -5.82
N ALA A 3 3.01 -34.49 -6.53
CA ALA A 3 2.36 -33.90 -7.68
C ALA A 3 1.43 -32.77 -7.22
N LEU A 4 1.31 -31.70 -8.04
CA LEU A 4 0.32 -30.65 -7.82
C LEU A 4 -1.08 -31.24 -8.09
N ASP A 5 -2.00 -31.00 -7.18
CA ASP A 5 -3.40 -31.34 -7.37
C ASP A 5 -4.10 -30.19 -8.13
N TRP A 6 -4.43 -30.44 -9.39
CA TRP A 6 -5.17 -29.53 -10.26
C TRP A 6 -6.70 -29.76 -10.19
N GLY A 7 -7.14 -30.58 -9.25
CA GLY A 7 -8.51 -31.11 -9.23
C GLY A 7 -9.61 -30.12 -8.90
N SER A 8 -9.29 -28.94 -8.36
CA SER A 8 -10.31 -27.97 -7.95
C SER A 8 -10.50 -26.85 -8.98
N THR A 9 -11.72 -26.77 -9.53
CA THR A 9 -12.22 -25.59 -10.25
C THR A 9 -12.98 -24.63 -9.32
N ASP A 10 -13.01 -24.94 -8.02
CA ASP A 10 -13.65 -24.11 -7.01
C ASP A 10 -12.81 -22.87 -6.73
N LEU A 11 -13.31 -21.72 -7.19
CA LEU A 11 -12.72 -20.40 -6.95
C LEU A 11 -13.39 -19.68 -5.77
N HIS A 12 -13.94 -20.44 -4.82
CA HIS A 12 -14.49 -19.82 -3.61
C HIS A 12 -13.47 -18.87 -2.98
N PRO A 13 -13.86 -17.64 -2.54
CA PRO A 13 -12.94 -16.61 -2.08
C PRO A 13 -11.95 -17.06 -0.99
N LYS A 14 -12.31 -18.01 -0.13
CA LYS A 14 -11.42 -18.55 0.90
C LYS A 14 -10.29 -19.39 0.28
N VAL A 15 -10.61 -20.22 -0.71
CA VAL A 15 -9.62 -21.04 -1.41
C VAL A 15 -8.65 -20.14 -2.19
N LEU A 16 -9.22 -19.20 -2.96
CA LEU A 16 -8.43 -18.27 -3.75
C LEU A 16 -7.49 -17.43 -2.88
N ARG A 17 -7.98 -16.89 -1.75
CA ARG A 17 -7.12 -16.16 -0.80
C ARG A 17 -6.00 -17.03 -0.23
N GLY A 18 -6.24 -18.31 0.02
CA GLY A 18 -5.22 -19.24 0.47
C GLY A 18 -4.07 -19.37 -0.53
N VAL A 19 -4.42 -19.56 -1.81
CA VAL A 19 -3.44 -19.66 -2.90
C VAL A 19 -2.69 -18.34 -3.10
N LEU A 20 -3.42 -17.22 -3.21
CA LEU A 20 -2.82 -15.89 -3.37
C LEU A 20 -1.93 -15.52 -2.19
N GLY A 21 -2.28 -15.96 -0.98
CA GLY A 21 -1.48 -15.74 0.23
C GLY A 21 -0.12 -16.44 0.22
N SER A 22 0.12 -17.39 -0.68
CA SER A 22 1.43 -18.02 -0.86
C SER A 22 2.47 -17.08 -1.49
N TYR A 23 2.01 -15.98 -2.12
CA TYR A 23 2.89 -14.97 -2.68
C TYR A 23 3.20 -13.91 -1.62
N PRO A 24 4.45 -13.84 -1.12
CA PRO A 24 4.84 -12.84 -0.14
C PRO A 24 4.87 -11.45 -0.79
N THR A 25 4.31 -10.45 -0.12
CA THR A 25 4.32 -9.07 -0.58
C THR A 25 5.02 -8.18 0.44
N GLY A 26 5.50 -7.02 -0.01
CA GLY A 26 5.78 -5.91 0.90
C GLY A 26 4.49 -5.37 1.51
N VAL A 27 4.64 -4.52 2.51
CA VAL A 27 3.55 -3.78 3.16
C VAL A 27 3.85 -2.30 3.05
N ALA A 28 2.88 -1.52 2.60
CA ALA A 28 3.02 -0.09 2.48
C ALA A 28 1.79 0.63 3.05
N ILE A 29 1.99 1.89 3.44
CA ILE A 29 0.89 2.83 3.69
C ILE A 29 0.84 3.79 2.51
N VAL A 30 -0.32 3.84 1.85
CA VAL A 30 -0.63 4.90 0.89
C VAL A 30 -1.36 6.01 1.62
N ALA A 31 -0.98 7.26 1.37
CA ALA A 31 -1.57 8.41 2.04
C ALA A 31 -1.75 9.60 1.10
N THR A 32 -2.82 10.36 1.33
CA THR A 32 -3.12 11.60 0.63
C THR A 32 -3.73 12.63 1.58
N ARG A 33 -3.96 13.84 1.08
CA ARG A 33 -4.65 14.92 1.79
C ARG A 33 -5.81 15.41 0.94
N CYS A 34 -6.99 15.45 1.55
CA CYS A 34 -8.17 16.03 0.92
C CYS A 34 -8.07 17.56 0.87
N PRO A 35 -8.86 18.23 0.00
CA PRO A 35 -8.89 19.70 -0.09
C PRO A 35 -9.25 20.40 1.22
N ASP A 36 -10.01 19.74 2.10
CA ASP A 36 -10.36 20.23 3.45
C ASP A 36 -9.22 20.11 4.47
N GLY A 37 -8.05 19.60 4.05
CA GLY A 37 -6.88 19.39 4.89
C GLY A 37 -6.84 18.04 5.62
N ARG A 38 -7.91 17.25 5.57
CA ARG A 38 -8.00 15.93 6.19
C ARG A 38 -7.05 14.95 5.54
N LYS A 39 -6.24 14.29 6.37
CA LYS A 39 -5.34 13.21 5.92
C LYS A 39 -6.13 11.91 5.78
N VAL A 40 -5.88 11.19 4.71
CA VAL A 40 -6.46 9.86 4.45
C VAL A 40 -5.35 8.89 4.13
N GLY A 41 -5.38 7.72 4.75
CA GLY A 41 -4.37 6.69 4.52
C GLY A 41 -4.89 5.30 4.82
N LEU A 42 -4.29 4.30 4.19
CA LEU A 42 -4.57 2.90 4.45
C LEU A 42 -3.35 2.03 4.16
N THR A 43 -3.31 0.88 4.83
CA THR A 43 -2.32 -0.16 4.56
C THR A 43 -2.69 -0.93 3.32
N ILE A 44 -1.72 -1.13 2.46
CA ILE A 44 -1.84 -1.90 1.23
C ILE A 44 -0.71 -2.94 1.14
N ASN A 45 -0.99 -4.01 0.41
CA ASN A 45 -0.01 -4.98 -0.08
C ASN A 45 -0.13 -5.20 -1.60
N SER A 46 -0.91 -4.37 -2.26
CA SER A 46 -1.17 -4.42 -3.70
C SER A 46 -0.20 -3.55 -4.53
N PHE A 47 0.75 -2.89 -3.87
CA PHE A 47 1.76 -2.07 -4.54
C PHE A 47 2.65 -2.91 -5.45
N ALA A 48 2.86 -2.43 -6.69
CA ALA A 48 3.81 -2.99 -7.65
C ALA A 48 4.49 -1.89 -8.47
N SER A 49 5.75 -2.14 -8.84
CA SER A 49 6.44 -1.36 -9.87
C SER A 49 5.85 -1.67 -11.23
N LEU A 50 5.79 -0.70 -12.14
CA LEU A 50 5.18 -0.87 -13.45
C LEU A 50 6.13 -0.47 -14.59
N SER A 51 6.71 0.73 -14.56
CA SER A 51 7.56 1.26 -15.62
C SER A 51 8.66 2.13 -15.05
N LEU A 52 9.81 2.17 -15.73
CA LEU A 52 10.89 3.08 -15.41
C LEU A 52 10.90 4.32 -16.32
N ASP A 53 10.33 4.22 -17.52
CA ASP A 53 10.20 5.32 -18.46
C ASP A 53 8.84 5.24 -19.21
N PRO A 54 7.88 6.10 -18.86
CA PRO A 54 7.88 6.98 -17.68
C PRO A 54 7.88 6.19 -16.37
N PRO A 55 8.32 6.81 -15.23
CA PRO A 55 8.39 6.13 -13.95
C PRO A 55 6.98 5.95 -13.38
N LEU A 56 6.44 4.74 -13.46
CA LEU A 56 5.09 4.41 -13.03
C LEU A 56 5.08 3.28 -11.99
N VAL A 57 4.16 3.41 -11.06
CA VAL A 57 3.80 2.37 -10.09
C VAL A 57 2.29 2.15 -10.10
N LEU A 58 1.83 1.03 -9.58
CA LEU A 58 0.41 0.77 -9.42
C LEU A 58 0.09 0.21 -8.04
N TRP A 59 -1.14 0.43 -7.61
CA TRP A 59 -1.76 -0.21 -6.46
C TRP A 59 -3.27 -0.29 -6.69
N SER A 60 -3.98 -1.04 -5.87
CA SER A 60 -5.43 -1.21 -6.02
C SER A 60 -6.19 -0.94 -4.73
N LEU A 61 -7.41 -0.43 -4.88
CA LEU A 61 -8.33 -0.14 -3.79
C LEU A 61 -9.70 -0.74 -4.08
N VAL A 62 -10.25 -1.47 -3.11
CA VAL A 62 -11.57 -2.08 -3.24
C VAL A 62 -12.65 -0.99 -3.38
N ASN A 63 -13.59 -1.17 -4.30
CA ASN A 63 -14.63 -0.17 -4.63
C ASN A 63 -15.52 0.22 -3.45
N ARG A 64 -15.69 -0.67 -2.46
CA ARG A 64 -16.47 -0.40 -1.24
C ARG A 64 -15.69 0.38 -0.16
N SER A 65 -14.42 0.71 -0.41
CA SER A 65 -13.60 1.44 0.57
C SER A 65 -14.19 2.83 0.84
N PRO A 66 -14.34 3.25 2.10
CA PRO A 66 -14.77 4.62 2.42
C PRO A 66 -13.74 5.67 1.98
N ASN A 67 -12.52 5.25 1.68
CA ASN A 67 -11.43 6.12 1.23
C ASN A 67 -11.36 6.25 -0.29
N LEU A 68 -12.22 5.54 -1.04
CA LEU A 68 -12.15 5.49 -2.51
C LEU A 68 -12.19 6.88 -3.13
N ALA A 69 -13.14 7.73 -2.73
CA ALA A 69 -13.28 9.07 -3.27
C ALA A 69 -12.02 9.92 -3.03
N ALA A 70 -11.43 9.84 -1.83
CA ALA A 70 -10.23 10.60 -1.50
C ALA A 70 -9.05 10.26 -2.43
N PHE A 71 -8.84 8.97 -2.73
CA PHE A 71 -7.75 8.56 -3.60
C PHE A 71 -8.06 8.67 -5.10
N ARG A 72 -9.34 8.51 -5.47
CA ARG A 72 -9.75 8.72 -6.86
C ARG A 72 -9.60 10.18 -7.27
N ASP A 73 -9.91 11.12 -6.37
CA ASP A 73 -10.04 12.53 -6.70
C ASP A 73 -8.80 13.35 -6.26
N CYS A 74 -7.78 12.75 -5.63
CA CYS A 74 -6.56 13.45 -5.25
C CYS A 74 -5.62 13.69 -6.43
N ASP A 75 -4.86 14.78 -6.39
CA ASP A 75 -3.79 15.05 -7.35
C ASP A 75 -2.52 14.25 -7.06
N HIS A 76 -2.23 14.04 -5.77
CA HIS A 76 -0.99 13.40 -5.31
C HIS A 76 -1.26 12.43 -4.16
N PHE A 77 -0.39 11.42 -4.04
CA PHE A 77 -0.34 10.52 -2.91
C PHE A 77 1.09 10.06 -2.64
N THR A 78 1.32 9.59 -1.42
CA THR A 78 2.58 8.92 -1.06
C THR A 78 2.37 7.41 -0.95
N ILE A 79 3.42 6.65 -1.21
CA ILE A 79 3.53 5.23 -0.87
C ILE A 79 4.75 5.07 0.03
N SER A 80 4.53 4.76 1.30
CA SER A 80 5.58 4.54 2.30
C SER A 80 5.72 3.04 2.54
N VAL A 81 6.82 2.45 2.08
CA VAL A 81 7.16 1.02 2.29
C VAL A 81 7.61 0.85 3.74
N LEU A 82 6.88 0.08 4.51
CA LEU A 82 7.07 -0.01 5.96
C LEU A 82 8.29 -0.86 6.33
N ALA A 83 8.98 -0.44 7.38
CA ALA A 83 10.00 -1.25 8.07
C ALA A 83 9.35 -2.33 8.94
N CYS A 84 10.07 -3.43 9.22
CA CYS A 84 9.59 -4.54 10.04
C CYS A 84 9.11 -4.10 11.43
N GLY A 85 9.72 -3.06 12.03
CA GLY A 85 9.29 -2.48 13.31
C GLY A 85 7.98 -1.69 13.26
N GLN A 86 7.39 -1.48 12.08
CA GLN A 86 6.17 -0.69 11.90
C GLN A 86 4.89 -1.55 11.78
N GLU A 87 4.92 -2.82 12.23
CA GLU A 87 3.74 -3.71 12.18
C GLU A 87 2.52 -3.11 12.90
N ALA A 88 2.70 -2.51 14.07
CA ALA A 88 1.60 -1.88 14.82
C ALA A 88 0.94 -0.74 14.01
N LEU A 89 1.76 0.03 13.29
CA LEU A 89 1.28 1.09 12.40
C LEU A 89 0.52 0.50 11.20
N ALA A 90 1.06 -0.57 10.58
CA ALA A 90 0.37 -1.28 9.50
C ALA A 90 -1.02 -1.77 9.93
N ARG A 91 -1.14 -2.36 11.12
CA ARG A 91 -2.42 -2.81 11.67
C ARG A 91 -3.39 -1.66 11.89
N ARG A 92 -2.93 -0.54 12.46
CA ARG A 92 -3.74 0.66 12.68
C ARG A 92 -4.31 1.20 11.36
N PHE A 93 -3.48 1.33 10.33
CA PHE A 93 -3.92 1.84 9.03
C PHE A 93 -4.81 0.85 8.26
N ALA A 94 -4.76 -0.43 8.60
CA ALA A 94 -5.66 -1.46 8.05
C ALA A 94 -7.03 -1.52 8.75
N ASP A 95 -7.14 -1.03 9.99
CA ASP A 95 -8.34 -1.17 10.81
C ASP A 95 -9.38 -0.09 10.46
N PRO A 96 -10.56 -0.44 9.94
CA PRO A 96 -11.61 0.52 9.63
C PRO A 96 -12.24 1.15 10.88
N ALA A 97 -12.07 0.56 12.06
CA ALA A 97 -12.64 1.08 13.31
C ALA A 97 -11.81 2.25 13.90
N VAL A 98 -10.58 2.47 13.44
CA VAL A 98 -9.75 3.58 13.91
C VAL A 98 -10.15 4.87 13.18
N PRO A 99 -10.68 5.88 13.90
CA PRO A 99 -11.21 7.09 13.28
C PRO A 99 -10.10 8.02 12.75
N ASP A 100 -9.04 8.22 13.51
CA ASP A 100 -7.85 8.96 13.09
C ASP A 100 -6.62 8.03 13.11
N LYS A 101 -6.26 7.54 11.95
CA LYS A 101 -5.12 6.63 11.78
C LYS A 101 -3.77 7.33 11.92
N PHE A 102 -3.76 8.66 11.75
CA PHE A 102 -2.54 9.47 11.82
C PHE A 102 -2.23 9.99 13.23
N GLU A 103 -3.15 9.84 14.19
CA GLU A 103 -2.91 10.27 15.56
C GLU A 103 -1.66 9.60 16.13
N GLY A 104 -0.70 10.43 16.59
CA GLY A 104 0.58 9.96 17.14
C GLY A 104 1.54 9.33 16.12
N ALA A 105 1.22 9.30 14.82
CA ALA A 105 2.15 8.87 13.80
C ALA A 105 3.13 10.00 13.46
N GLU A 106 4.42 9.67 13.42
CA GLU A 106 5.43 10.59 12.92
C GLU A 106 5.34 10.68 11.40
N LEU A 107 5.31 11.89 10.88
CA LEU A 107 5.13 12.17 9.46
C LEU A 107 6.20 13.12 8.94
N HIS A 108 6.55 12.95 7.68
CA HIS A 108 7.23 13.95 6.88
C HIS A 108 6.21 14.65 5.97
N GLU A 109 6.25 15.97 5.94
CA GLU A 109 5.55 16.75 4.92
C GLU A 109 6.43 16.84 3.68
N VAL A 110 5.83 16.59 2.52
CA VAL A 110 6.52 16.68 1.23
C VAL A 110 6.05 17.92 0.46
N PRO A 111 6.80 18.41 -0.53
CA PRO A 111 6.43 19.63 -1.26
C PRO A 111 5.04 19.58 -1.90
N GLU A 112 4.56 18.39 -2.26
CA GLU A 112 3.22 18.16 -2.82
C GLU A 112 2.10 18.24 -1.77
N GLY A 113 2.42 18.51 -0.50
CA GLY A 113 1.46 18.71 0.59
C GLY A 113 0.77 17.44 1.11
N VAL A 114 1.22 16.26 0.69
CA VAL A 114 0.69 14.97 1.14
C VAL A 114 1.56 14.37 2.25
N PRO A 115 0.99 13.65 3.23
CA PRO A 115 1.76 13.10 4.35
C PRO A 115 2.55 11.87 3.92
N ALA A 116 3.78 11.74 4.41
CA ALA A 116 4.61 10.55 4.28
C ALA A 116 4.91 9.96 5.66
N ILE A 117 4.88 8.64 5.79
CA ILE A 117 5.16 7.96 7.06
C ILE A 117 6.65 8.02 7.36
N ALA A 118 7.01 8.55 8.53
CA ALA A 118 8.40 8.56 8.99
C ALA A 118 8.87 7.13 9.36
N GLY A 119 10.18 6.89 9.23
CA GLY A 119 10.78 5.58 9.54
C GLY A 119 10.49 4.49 8.51
N ALA A 120 9.81 4.77 7.41
CA ALA A 120 9.65 3.85 6.29
C ALA A 120 11.01 3.56 5.62
N VAL A 121 11.20 2.35 5.08
CA VAL A 121 12.43 1.98 4.37
C VAL A 121 12.58 2.70 3.04
N ALA A 122 11.46 3.03 2.41
CA ALA A 122 11.41 3.82 1.20
C ALA A 122 10.07 4.56 1.11
N THR A 123 10.08 5.74 0.51
CA THR A 123 8.87 6.51 0.24
C THR A 123 8.89 7.03 -1.19
N LEU A 124 7.76 6.88 -1.87
CA LEU A 124 7.52 7.45 -3.19
C LEU A 124 6.45 8.54 -3.05
N VAL A 125 6.65 9.67 -3.71
CA VAL A 125 5.63 10.70 -3.91
C VAL A 125 5.19 10.62 -5.34
N CYS A 126 3.88 10.46 -5.57
CA CYS A 126 3.32 10.19 -6.88
C CYS A 126 2.24 11.21 -7.23
N ALA A 127 2.21 11.64 -8.49
CA ALA A 127 1.00 12.18 -9.10
C ALA A 127 0.01 11.04 -9.39
N ASN A 128 -1.27 11.29 -9.20
CA ASN A 128 -2.35 10.36 -9.57
C ASN A 128 -2.54 10.44 -11.09
N ASP A 129 -1.94 9.51 -11.83
CA ASP A 129 -1.77 9.62 -13.29
C ASP A 129 -2.95 9.04 -14.06
N GLN A 130 -3.27 7.77 -13.80
CA GLN A 130 -4.35 7.04 -14.46
C GLN A 130 -5.10 6.16 -13.47
N GLN A 131 -6.32 5.80 -13.85
CA GLN A 131 -7.16 4.89 -13.07
C GLN A 131 -7.88 3.92 -14.01
N SER A 132 -8.06 2.68 -13.57
CA SER A 132 -8.75 1.65 -14.34
C SER A 132 -9.61 0.77 -13.45
N PRO A 133 -10.92 0.62 -13.72
CA PRO A 133 -11.75 -0.37 -13.05
C PRO A 133 -11.26 -1.79 -13.33
N ALA A 134 -11.18 -2.62 -12.30
CA ALA A 134 -10.77 -4.01 -12.40
C ALA A 134 -11.51 -4.88 -11.38
N GLY A 135 -12.55 -5.58 -11.81
CA GLY A 135 -13.40 -6.38 -10.92
C GLY A 135 -14.05 -5.54 -9.82
N ASP A 136 -13.85 -5.91 -8.56
CA ASP A 136 -14.33 -5.19 -7.38
C ASP A 136 -13.33 -4.14 -6.85
N HIS A 137 -12.31 -3.79 -7.64
CA HIS A 137 -11.27 -2.81 -7.32
C HIS A 137 -11.16 -1.71 -8.37
N LEU A 138 -10.56 -0.59 -7.94
CA LEU A 138 -10.00 0.44 -8.80
C LEU A 138 -8.47 0.31 -8.78
N LEU A 139 -7.85 0.19 -9.94
CA LEU A 139 -6.40 0.33 -10.10
C LEU A 139 -6.05 1.81 -10.17
N LEU A 140 -5.05 2.22 -9.39
CA LEU A 140 -4.51 3.58 -9.40
C LEU A 140 -3.05 3.51 -9.86
N PHE A 141 -2.75 4.28 -10.88
CA PHE A 141 -1.40 4.40 -11.44
C PHE A 141 -0.80 5.71 -10.95
N GLY A 142 0.35 5.61 -10.31
CA GLY A 142 1.10 6.75 -9.83
C GLY A 142 2.30 7.04 -10.70
N ARG A 143 2.42 8.27 -11.20
CA ARG A 143 3.67 8.75 -11.78
C ARG A 143 4.58 9.21 -10.67
N VAL A 144 5.73 8.56 -10.53
CA VAL A 144 6.69 8.88 -9.47
C VAL A 144 7.33 10.23 -9.73
N LEU A 145 7.18 11.14 -8.78
CA LEU A 145 7.76 12.49 -8.81
C LEU A 145 9.03 12.60 -7.96
N ARG A 146 9.02 11.93 -6.80
CA ARG A 146 10.13 11.94 -5.83
C ARG A 146 10.26 10.60 -5.16
N VAL A 147 11.46 10.30 -4.72
CA VAL A 147 11.75 9.12 -3.90
C VAL A 147 12.63 9.53 -2.72
N ALA A 148 12.42 8.84 -1.61
CA ALA A 148 13.31 8.88 -0.46
C ALA A 148 13.57 7.44 -0.02
N THR A 149 14.81 7.17 0.36
CA THR A 149 15.21 5.89 0.96
C THR A 149 15.81 6.17 2.32
N ALA A 150 15.50 5.33 3.29
CA ALA A 150 16.18 5.36 4.56
C ALA A 150 17.67 5.00 4.38
N PRO A 151 18.58 5.52 5.23
CA PRO A 151 19.96 5.06 5.24
C PRO A 151 20.03 3.52 5.31
N ALA A 152 21.06 2.91 4.73
CA ALA A 152 21.21 1.45 4.59
C ALA A 152 21.06 0.62 5.89
N MET A 153 21.08 1.26 7.04
CA MET A 153 20.90 0.68 8.38
C MET A 153 19.46 0.80 8.95
N ALA A 154 18.51 1.36 8.21
CA ALA A 154 17.20 1.72 8.75
C ALA A 154 16.19 0.55 8.82
N GLY A 155 16.64 -0.68 8.64
CA GLY A 155 15.85 -1.87 8.87
C GLY A 155 15.40 -2.62 7.59
N THR A 156 14.95 -3.85 7.80
CA THR A 156 14.37 -4.70 6.76
C THR A 156 12.91 -4.31 6.50
N PRO A 157 12.39 -4.47 5.28
CA PRO A 157 10.99 -4.19 5.01
C PRO A 157 10.05 -5.16 5.73
N LEU A 158 8.88 -4.66 6.09
CA LEU A 158 7.77 -5.47 6.59
C LEU A 158 7.20 -6.29 5.43
N VAL A 159 6.99 -7.57 5.68
CA VAL A 159 6.45 -8.52 4.69
C VAL A 159 5.10 -9.06 5.15
N PHE A 160 4.20 -9.30 4.22
CA PHE A 160 2.94 -10.00 4.46
C PHE A 160 2.92 -11.30 3.67
N HIS A 161 2.76 -12.43 4.38
CA HIS A 161 2.75 -13.76 3.80
C HIS A 161 1.78 -14.67 4.54
N ALA A 162 0.99 -15.44 3.82
CA ALA A 162 0.03 -16.40 4.38
C ALA A 162 -0.86 -15.81 5.49
N GLY A 163 -1.32 -14.55 5.32
CA GLY A 163 -2.19 -13.87 6.27
C GLY A 163 -1.47 -13.30 7.49
N ARG A 164 -0.14 -13.25 7.52
CA ARG A 164 0.66 -12.80 8.66
C ARG A 164 1.70 -11.78 8.25
N PHE A 165 2.00 -10.85 9.15
CA PHE A 165 3.19 -10.01 9.02
C PHE A 165 4.43 -10.81 9.41
N THR A 166 5.52 -10.58 8.70
CA THR A 166 6.84 -11.19 8.94
C THR A 166 7.94 -10.25 8.46
N ALA A 167 9.19 -10.63 8.65
CA ALA A 167 10.35 -9.91 8.14
C ALA A 167 11.18 -10.85 7.26
N LEU A 168 12.02 -10.28 6.42
CA LEU A 168 13.07 -11.03 5.73
C LEU A 168 14.14 -11.42 6.75
N THR A 169 14.53 -12.69 6.76
CA THR A 169 15.61 -13.24 7.59
C THR A 169 16.89 -13.32 6.80
#